data_771c654f1f95fc7750b2b6108c3b85f3
#
_entry.id   771c654f1f95fc7750b2b6108c3b85f3
#
_cell.length_a   1.000
_cell.length_b   1.000
_cell.length_c   1.000
_cell.angle_alpha   90.00
_cell.angle_beta   90.00
_cell.angle_gamma   90.00
#
_symmetry.space_group_name_H-M   'P 1'
#
loop_
_entity.id
_entity.type
_entity.pdbx_description
1 polymer ?
#
loop_
_entity_poly.entity_id
_entity_poly.type
_entity_poly.pdbx_seq_one_letter_code
_entity_poly.pdbx_strand_id
1 'polypeptide(L)'
;MLTYLPYILLISILFIGSLLEVVGFRKDQMKYVRWGILTFLFIFIGFRFNTGADWYLYIKEFLSISANGKDIMGWEPGFVALNSIVSILFGNYYVIQVLASFFLLYAVNKTYTKYSSYPILSISLF
;
A
#
# COMPACT_ATOMS: atom_id res chain seq x y z
N MET A 1 23.13 6.57 6.48
CA MET A 1 23.31 5.86 5.21
C MET A 1 22.35 4.66 5.04
N LEU A 2 22.01 3.94 6.08
CA LEU A 2 21.08 2.78 6.05
C LEU A 2 19.61 3.14 5.77
N THR A 3 19.19 4.38 5.99
CA THR A 3 17.78 4.83 5.86
C THR A 3 17.27 4.81 4.41
N TYR A 4 18.15 4.97 3.42
CA TYR A 4 17.76 5.00 2.00
C TYR A 4 17.82 3.64 1.30
N LEU A 5 18.46 2.66 1.94
CA LEU A 5 18.68 1.33 1.37
C LEU A 5 17.37 0.62 0.93
N PRO A 6 16.29 0.62 1.74
CA PRO A 6 15.03 0.00 1.34
C PRO A 6 14.38 0.68 0.13
N TYR A 7 14.54 2.00 0.00
CA TYR A 7 14.00 2.74 -1.16
C TYR A 7 14.80 2.46 -2.44
N ILE A 8 16.12 2.39 -2.33
CA ILE A 8 16.99 2.02 -3.47
C ILE A 8 16.65 0.61 -3.94
N LEU A 9 16.47 -0.33 -3.02
CA LEU A 9 16.09 -1.69 -3.32
C LEU A 9 14.72 -1.77 -3.99
N LEU A 10 13.74 -1.00 -3.50
CA LEU A 10 12.42 -0.90 -4.09
C LEU A 10 12.48 -0.40 -5.54
N ILE A 11 13.17 0.71 -5.78
CA ILE A 11 13.32 1.30 -7.12
C ILE A 11 14.03 0.30 -8.05
N SER A 12 15.06 -0.37 -7.57
CA SER A 12 15.80 -1.36 -8.37
C SER A 12 14.93 -2.55 -8.78
N ILE A 13 14.11 -3.08 -7.87
CA ILE A 13 13.20 -4.20 -8.16
C ILE A 13 12.14 -3.78 -9.19
N LEU A 14 11.55 -2.60 -9.02
CA LEU A 14 10.56 -2.07 -9.96
C LEU A 14 11.16 -1.83 -11.34
N PHE A 15 12.37 -1.26 -11.39
CA PHE A 15 13.07 -1.00 -12.64
C PHE A 15 13.42 -2.29 -13.39
N ILE A 16 14.01 -3.27 -12.70
CA ILE A 16 14.34 -4.58 -13.29
C ILE A 16 13.06 -5.29 -13.78
N GLY A 17 12.01 -5.31 -12.97
CA GLY A 17 10.73 -5.92 -13.36
C GLY A 17 10.14 -5.26 -14.61
N SER A 18 10.19 -3.94 -14.70
CA SER A 18 9.71 -3.19 -15.87
C SER A 18 10.55 -3.45 -17.11
N LEU A 19 11.88 -3.54 -16.97
CA LEU A 19 12.78 -3.88 -18.09
C LEU A 19 12.48 -5.28 -18.63
N LEU A 20 12.34 -6.28 -17.76
CA LEU A 20 12.01 -7.65 -18.16
C LEU A 20 10.71 -7.72 -18.93
N GLU A 21 9.71 -6.92 -18.51
CA GLU A 21 8.41 -6.86 -19.19
C GLU A 21 8.54 -6.24 -20.59
N VAL A 22 9.25 -5.11 -20.73
CA VAL A 22 9.43 -4.39 -21.98
C VAL A 22 10.29 -5.20 -23.00
N VAL A 23 11.32 -5.89 -22.51
CA VAL A 23 12.17 -6.76 -23.36
C VAL A 23 11.42 -8.00 -23.87
N GLY A 24 10.22 -8.25 -23.36
CA GLY A 24 9.36 -9.35 -23.86
C GLY A 24 9.72 -10.71 -23.25
N PHE A 25 10.15 -10.73 -22.00
CA PHE A 25 10.35 -11.98 -21.27
C PHE A 25 9.07 -12.85 -21.25
N ARG A 26 9.21 -14.17 -21.12
CA ARG A 26 8.08 -15.14 -21.26
C ARG A 26 6.87 -14.71 -20.42
N LYS A 27 5.72 -14.55 -21.06
CA LYS A 27 4.46 -14.06 -20.43
C LYS A 27 4.05 -14.86 -19.20
N ASP A 28 4.28 -16.18 -19.21
CA ASP A 28 3.93 -17.05 -18.09
C ASP A 28 4.77 -16.74 -16.84
N GLN A 29 6.04 -16.42 -17.03
CA GLN A 29 6.95 -16.07 -15.94
C GLN A 29 6.69 -14.65 -15.41
N MET A 30 6.27 -13.72 -16.29
CA MET A 30 5.94 -12.35 -15.89
C MET A 30 4.79 -12.26 -14.90
N LYS A 31 3.86 -13.21 -14.91
CA LYS A 31 2.82 -13.31 -13.87
C LYS A 31 3.43 -13.49 -12.47
N TYR A 32 4.42 -14.36 -12.33
CA TYR A 32 5.09 -14.59 -11.03
C TYR A 32 5.93 -13.40 -10.60
N VAL A 33 6.64 -12.76 -11.55
CA VAL A 33 7.41 -11.52 -11.27
C VAL A 33 6.48 -10.43 -10.75
N ARG A 34 5.33 -10.23 -11.39
CA ARG A 34 4.33 -9.25 -10.96
C ARG A 34 3.81 -9.54 -9.55
N TRP A 35 3.45 -10.78 -9.26
CA TRP A 35 3.01 -11.16 -7.90
C TRP A 35 4.11 -10.97 -6.87
N GLY A 36 5.37 -11.26 -7.21
CA GLY A 36 6.51 -10.99 -6.35
C GLY A 36 6.66 -9.50 -6.04
N ILE A 37 6.56 -8.65 -7.07
CA ILE A 37 6.60 -7.18 -6.91
C ILE A 37 5.44 -6.68 -6.04
N LEU A 38 4.22 -7.14 -6.29
CA LEU A 38 3.05 -6.75 -5.50
C LEU A 38 3.17 -7.18 -4.03
N THR A 39 3.67 -8.38 -3.77
CA THR A 39 3.92 -8.85 -2.40
C THR A 39 4.99 -8.00 -1.72
N PHE A 40 6.06 -7.67 -2.43
CA PHE A 40 7.11 -6.80 -1.89
C PHE A 40 6.58 -5.40 -1.58
N LEU A 41 5.80 -4.81 -2.50
CA LEU A 41 5.13 -3.52 -2.29
C LEU A 41 4.16 -3.57 -1.11
N PHE A 42 3.39 -4.66 -0.98
CA PHE A 42 2.47 -4.84 0.14
C PHE A 42 3.21 -4.83 1.48
N ILE A 43 4.30 -5.58 1.58
CA ILE A 43 5.13 -5.60 2.79
C ILE A 43 5.72 -4.22 3.04
N PHE A 44 6.27 -3.59 2.01
CA PHE A 44 6.92 -2.28 2.12
C PHE A 44 5.94 -1.17 2.54
N ILE A 45 4.73 -1.12 1.98
CA ILE A 45 3.73 -0.09 2.28
C ILE A 45 2.95 -0.44 3.55
N GLY A 46 2.50 -1.69 3.68
CA GLY A 46 1.64 -2.15 4.76
C GLY A 46 2.33 -2.21 6.12
N PHE A 47 3.63 -2.53 6.14
CA PHE A 47 4.42 -2.62 7.37
C PHE A 47 5.37 -1.42 7.57
N ARG A 48 5.10 -0.32 6.90
CA ARG A 48 5.84 0.92 7.08
C ARG A 48 5.45 1.59 8.40
N PHE A 49 6.22 1.33 9.47
CA PHE A 49 6.00 1.92 10.77
C PHE A 49 6.59 3.34 10.87
N ASN A 50 5.83 4.25 11.46
CA ASN A 50 6.27 5.61 11.86
C ASN A 50 6.99 6.39 10.74
N THR A 51 6.56 6.25 9.50
CA THR A 51 7.14 6.95 8.35
C THR A 51 6.10 7.82 7.65
N GLY A 52 6.50 9.03 7.28
CA GLY A 52 5.65 10.05 6.72
C GLY A 52 5.32 11.14 7.75
N ALA A 53 5.07 12.36 7.27
CA ALA A 53 4.79 13.51 8.15
C ALA A 53 3.48 13.34 8.94
N ASP A 54 2.52 12.63 8.37
CA ASP A 54 1.13 12.59 8.85
C ASP A 54 0.80 11.35 9.71
N TRP A 55 1.74 10.40 9.89
CA TRP A 55 1.46 9.16 10.63
C TRP A 55 0.97 9.43 12.06
N TYR A 56 1.53 10.46 12.71
CA TYR A 56 1.17 10.84 14.08
C TYR A 56 -0.27 11.37 14.16
N LEU A 57 -0.70 12.12 13.14
CA LEU A 57 -2.07 12.64 13.07
C LEU A 57 -3.07 11.50 12.94
N TYR A 58 -2.82 10.53 12.05
CA TYR A 58 -3.70 9.37 11.87
C TYR A 58 -3.80 8.50 13.13
N ILE A 59 -2.71 8.28 13.85
CA ILE A 59 -2.76 7.54 15.13
C ILE A 59 -3.54 8.33 16.18
N LYS A 60 -3.31 9.62 16.29
CA LYS A 60 -4.03 10.47 17.23
C LYS A 60 -5.53 10.45 16.97
N GLU A 61 -5.94 10.55 15.71
CA GLU A 61 -7.35 10.50 15.32
C GLU A 61 -7.96 9.12 15.58
N PHE A 62 -7.25 8.04 15.28
CA PHE A 62 -7.68 6.69 15.61
C PHE A 62 -7.96 6.53 17.11
N LEU A 63 -7.06 7.03 17.95
CA LEU A 63 -7.22 6.99 19.39
C LEU A 63 -8.38 7.86 19.87
N SER A 64 -8.61 9.02 19.26
CA SER A 64 -9.74 9.91 19.61
C SER A 64 -11.08 9.28 19.25
N ILE A 65 -11.18 8.65 18.09
CA ILE A 65 -12.38 7.90 17.65
C ILE A 65 -12.63 6.71 18.57
N SER A 66 -11.58 6.00 18.97
CA SER A 66 -11.66 4.85 19.88
C SER A 66 -12.13 5.24 21.29
N ALA A 67 -11.65 6.39 21.80
CA ALA A 67 -11.93 6.80 23.18
C ALA A 67 -13.28 7.50 23.37
N ASN A 68 -13.69 8.35 22.44
CA ASN A 68 -14.80 9.27 22.67
C ASN A 68 -15.99 9.13 21.69
N GLY A 69 -15.83 8.47 20.57
CA GLY A 69 -16.89 8.23 19.57
C GLY A 69 -17.59 9.48 19.01
N LYS A 70 -17.17 10.69 19.35
CA LYS A 70 -17.99 11.90 19.17
C LYS A 70 -17.34 13.11 18.49
N ASP A 71 -16.02 13.22 18.42
CA ASP A 71 -15.42 14.38 17.77
C ASP A 71 -15.01 14.08 16.33
N ILE A 72 -16.06 13.94 15.49
CA ILE A 72 -15.94 13.56 14.07
C ILE A 72 -16.03 14.80 13.17
N MET A 73 -16.03 15.99 13.73
CA MET A 73 -16.17 17.22 12.97
C MET A 73 -14.93 17.45 12.08
N GLY A 74 -15.09 17.18 10.78
CA GLY A 74 -14.08 17.48 9.76
C GLY A 74 -13.51 16.27 9.01
N TRP A 75 -13.79 15.03 9.41
CA TRP A 75 -13.31 13.83 8.73
C TRP A 75 -14.38 13.19 7.83
N GLU A 76 -13.92 12.54 6.77
CA GLU A 76 -14.81 11.82 5.85
C GLU A 76 -15.54 10.67 6.58
N PRO A 77 -16.86 10.53 6.41
CA PRO A 77 -17.66 9.51 7.11
C PRO A 77 -17.16 8.08 6.90
N GLY A 78 -16.62 7.78 5.71
CA GLY A 78 -16.03 6.48 5.40
C GLY A 78 -14.76 6.19 6.20
N PHE A 79 -13.90 7.19 6.39
CA PHE A 79 -12.69 7.08 7.19
C PHE A 79 -13.03 6.82 8.67
N VAL A 80 -14.01 7.55 9.19
CA VAL A 80 -14.47 7.37 10.57
C VAL A 80 -15.08 5.99 10.79
N ALA A 81 -15.96 5.53 9.89
CA ALA A 81 -16.57 4.22 9.98
C ALA A 81 -15.52 3.10 9.99
N LEU A 82 -14.54 3.18 9.10
CA LEU A 82 -13.44 2.20 9.00
C LEU A 82 -12.59 2.18 10.28
N ASN A 83 -12.24 3.36 10.81
CA ASN A 83 -11.48 3.47 12.06
C ASN A 83 -12.26 2.89 13.25
N SER A 84 -13.59 3.17 13.34
CA SER A 84 -14.45 2.63 14.38
C SER A 84 -14.51 1.11 14.34
N ILE A 85 -14.73 0.52 13.16
CA ILE A 85 -14.80 -0.93 12.98
C ILE A 85 -13.46 -1.57 13.37
N VAL A 86 -12.35 -1.04 12.90
CA VAL A 86 -11.02 -1.61 13.20
C VAL A 86 -10.67 -1.42 14.68
N SER A 87 -11.06 -0.31 15.29
CA SER A 87 -10.85 -0.07 16.72
C SER A 87 -11.60 -1.12 17.57
N ILE A 88 -12.83 -1.43 17.23
CA ILE A 88 -13.65 -2.42 17.96
C ILE A 88 -13.10 -3.84 17.77
N LEU A 89 -12.69 -4.20 16.55
CA LEU A 89 -12.28 -5.57 16.23
C LEU A 89 -10.82 -5.88 16.61
N PHE A 90 -9.92 -4.94 16.45
CA PHE A 90 -8.47 -5.17 16.54
C PHE A 90 -7.76 -4.25 17.55
N GLY A 91 -8.32 -3.10 17.88
CA GLY A 91 -7.72 -2.13 18.79
C GLY A 91 -6.37 -1.56 18.34
N ASN A 92 -6.01 -1.70 17.07
CA ASN A 92 -4.69 -1.34 16.56
C ASN A 92 -4.77 -0.60 15.22
N TYR A 93 -4.24 0.63 15.18
CA TYR A 93 -4.19 1.47 13.99
C TYR A 93 -3.48 0.81 12.79
N TYR A 94 -2.41 0.06 13.02
CA TYR A 94 -1.63 -0.55 11.94
C TYR A 94 -2.44 -1.52 11.06
N VAL A 95 -3.53 -2.07 11.59
CA VAL A 95 -4.45 -2.91 10.81
C VAL A 95 -5.09 -2.12 9.67
N ILE A 96 -5.41 -0.84 9.89
CA ILE A 96 -5.95 0.05 8.85
C ILE A 96 -4.94 0.23 7.73
N GLN A 97 -3.67 0.46 8.07
CA GLN A 97 -2.60 0.63 7.10
C GLN A 97 -2.41 -0.63 6.23
N VAL A 98 -2.42 -1.81 6.85
CA VAL A 98 -2.31 -3.09 6.15
C VAL A 98 -3.52 -3.32 5.24
N LEU A 99 -4.74 -3.07 5.72
CA LEU A 99 -5.95 -3.19 4.91
C LEU A 99 -5.96 -2.20 3.74
N ALA A 100 -5.63 -0.93 4.00
CA ALA A 100 -5.58 0.09 2.97
C ALA A 100 -4.56 -0.26 1.88
N SER A 101 -3.36 -0.72 2.24
CA SER A 101 -2.35 -1.15 1.28
C SER A 101 -2.80 -2.38 0.47
N PHE A 102 -3.49 -3.32 1.09
CA PHE A 102 -4.05 -4.48 0.39
C PHE A 102 -5.08 -4.07 -0.67
N PHE A 103 -6.06 -3.25 -0.29
CA PHE A 103 -7.09 -2.79 -1.23
C PHE A 103 -6.51 -1.92 -2.34
N LEU A 104 -5.58 -1.03 -2.02
CA LEU A 104 -4.89 -0.20 -3.00
C LEU A 104 -4.17 -1.07 -4.05
N LEU A 105 -3.32 -1.98 -3.62
CA LEU A 105 -2.55 -2.84 -4.53
C LEU A 105 -3.44 -3.80 -5.31
N TYR A 106 -4.52 -4.30 -4.71
CA TYR A 106 -5.52 -5.10 -5.42
C TYR A 106 -6.17 -4.29 -6.55
N ALA A 107 -6.63 -3.07 -6.28
CA ALA A 107 -7.25 -2.19 -7.26
C ALA A 107 -6.26 -1.83 -8.37
N VAL A 108 -5.04 -1.45 -8.02
CA VAL A 108 -3.94 -1.13 -8.95
C VAL A 108 -3.64 -2.33 -9.86
N ASN A 109 -3.44 -3.51 -9.28
CA ASN A 109 -3.17 -4.72 -10.05
C ASN A 109 -4.31 -5.06 -11.01
N LYS A 110 -5.56 -5.02 -10.53
CA LYS A 110 -6.74 -5.31 -11.35
C LYS A 110 -6.87 -4.34 -12.52
N THR A 111 -6.67 -3.06 -12.25
CA THR A 111 -6.78 -2.00 -13.26
C THR A 111 -5.69 -2.13 -14.32
N TYR A 112 -4.43 -2.19 -13.91
CA TYR A 112 -3.34 -2.24 -14.88
C TYR A 112 -3.25 -3.56 -15.64
N THR A 113 -3.63 -4.69 -15.04
CA THR A 113 -3.71 -5.95 -15.75
C THR A 113 -4.77 -5.95 -16.87
N LYS A 114 -5.86 -5.18 -16.66
CA LYS A 114 -6.95 -5.10 -17.61
C LYS A 114 -6.69 -4.08 -18.73
N TYR A 115 -6.07 -2.95 -18.41
CA TYR A 115 -5.99 -1.80 -19.32
C TYR A 115 -4.59 -1.50 -19.84
N SER A 116 -3.53 -2.08 -19.29
CA SER A 116 -2.16 -1.83 -19.73
C SER A 116 -1.56 -3.04 -20.45
N SER A 117 -0.85 -2.76 -21.55
CA SER A 117 -0.01 -3.77 -22.23
C SER A 117 1.24 -4.13 -21.41
N TYR A 118 1.66 -3.25 -20.52
CA TYR A 118 2.82 -3.38 -19.64
C TYR A 118 2.42 -3.11 -18.18
N PRO A 119 1.74 -4.07 -17.51
CA PRO A 119 1.22 -3.85 -16.15
C PRO A 119 2.29 -3.52 -15.11
N ILE A 120 3.47 -4.15 -15.17
CA ILE A 120 4.55 -3.91 -14.20
C ILE A 120 5.12 -2.51 -14.37
N LEU A 121 5.37 -2.08 -15.61
CA LEU A 121 5.80 -0.72 -15.89
C LEU A 121 4.78 0.30 -15.38
N SER A 122 3.48 0.04 -15.59
CA SER A 122 2.42 0.91 -15.11
C SER A 122 2.36 0.97 -13.57
N ILE A 123 2.58 -0.14 -12.88
CA ILE A 123 2.68 -0.19 -11.42
C ILE A 123 3.91 0.58 -10.92
N SER A 124 5.02 0.54 -11.65
CA SER A 124 6.25 1.25 -11.26
C SER A 124 6.16 2.78 -11.41
N LEU A 125 5.25 3.26 -12.25
CA LEU A 125 5.00 4.69 -12.48
C LEU A 125 3.89 5.26 -11.57
N PHE A 126 3.14 4.39 -10.91
CA PHE A 126 2.11 4.78 -9.93
C PHE A 126 2.72 5.19 -8.59
#